data_54d4e360863e0f08d408be3088fd1323
#
_entry.id   54d4e360863e0f08d408be3088fd1323
#
_cell.length_a   1.000
_cell.length_b   1.000
_cell.length_c   1.000
_cell.angle_alpha   90.00
_cell.angle_beta   90.00
_cell.angle_gamma   90.00
#
_symmetry.space_group_name_H-M   'P 1'
#
loop_
_entity.id
_entity.type
_entity.pdbx_description
1 polymer ?
#
loop_
_entity_poly.entity_id
_entity_poly.type
_entity_poly.pdbx_seq_one_letter_code
_entity_poly.pdbx_strand_id
1 'polypeptide(L)'
;AYAFIDGICCVSATGVASYDFRCIPRAVAMRNTQGFFKILVTDDDQMKVLGLRAVGEHASSAIQAVALLIATNKGIEELSELIHPHPSIIEGIQECIRILLGKSIYKPYIFQEYLQYKRFRDGKYID
;
A
#
# COMPACT_ATOMS: atom_id res chain seq x y z
N ALA A 1 -11.83 -5.02 -1.34
CA ALA A 1 -11.93 -4.69 0.08
C ALA A 1 -11.39 -3.29 0.33
N TYR A 2 -11.86 -2.62 1.38
CA TYR A 2 -11.49 -1.26 1.74
C TYR A 2 -11.27 -1.16 3.25
N ALA A 3 -10.30 -0.32 3.64
CA ALA A 3 -10.14 0.17 5.01
C ALA A 3 -9.81 1.67 4.93
N PHE A 4 -10.56 2.52 5.62
CA PHE A 4 -10.39 3.98 5.61
C PHE A 4 -10.65 4.56 7.00
N ILE A 5 -10.06 5.74 7.23
CA ILE A 5 -10.42 6.63 8.34
C ILE A 5 -11.55 7.55 7.87
N ASP A 6 -12.59 7.70 8.68
CA ASP A 6 -13.60 8.72 8.47
C ASP A 6 -12.96 10.12 8.58
N GLY A 7 -13.23 10.99 7.61
CA GLY A 7 -12.73 12.36 7.62
C GLY A 7 -11.43 12.63 6.82
N ILE A 8 -11.03 11.74 5.91
CA ILE A 8 -9.85 11.93 5.03
C ILE A 8 -9.89 13.27 4.25
N CYS A 9 -11.05 13.85 4.05
CA CYS A 9 -11.18 15.13 3.35
C CYS A 9 -10.43 16.31 3.98
N CYS A 10 -9.96 16.16 5.22
CA CYS A 10 -9.22 17.20 5.95
C CYS A 10 -7.69 17.06 5.87
N VAL A 11 -7.17 16.09 5.15
CA VAL A 11 -5.72 15.86 5.02
C VAL A 11 -5.17 16.69 3.88
N SER A 12 -4.31 17.64 4.19
CA SER A 12 -3.71 18.58 3.22
C SER A 12 -2.66 17.93 2.32
N ALA A 13 -2.05 16.83 2.76
CA ALA A 13 -1.03 16.11 2.01
C ALA A 13 -1.08 14.60 2.25
N THR A 14 -0.91 13.83 1.19
CA THR A 14 -0.91 12.36 1.23
C THR A 14 0.17 11.75 0.34
N GLY A 15 0.81 10.70 0.84
CA GLY A 15 1.60 9.76 0.06
C GLY A 15 0.71 8.60 -0.41
N VAL A 16 0.86 8.21 -1.65
CA VAL A 16 0.09 7.11 -2.26
C VAL A 16 1.03 6.13 -2.93
N ALA A 17 0.95 4.86 -2.57
CA ALA A 17 1.63 3.80 -3.29
C ALA A 17 0.63 2.76 -3.79
N SER A 18 0.89 2.21 -4.97
CA SER A 18 0.14 1.08 -5.50
C SER A 18 1.05 0.00 -6.05
N TYR A 19 0.58 -1.25 -5.96
CA TYR A 19 1.31 -2.44 -6.37
C TYR A 19 0.36 -3.44 -7.03
N ASP A 20 0.68 -3.84 -8.25
CA ASP A 20 -0.13 -4.73 -9.07
C ASP A 20 0.13 -6.20 -8.72
N PHE A 21 -0.90 -7.03 -8.77
CA PHE A 21 -0.80 -8.47 -8.51
C PHE A 21 0.09 -9.20 -9.51
N ARG A 22 0.32 -8.66 -10.69
CA ARG A 22 1.28 -9.21 -11.67
C ARG A 22 2.71 -9.28 -11.14
N CYS A 23 3.03 -8.50 -10.13
CA CYS A 23 4.34 -8.51 -9.47
C CYS A 23 4.37 -9.32 -8.16
N ILE A 24 3.25 -9.90 -7.72
CA ILE A 24 3.19 -10.71 -6.49
C ILE A 24 3.50 -12.16 -6.82
N PRO A 25 4.57 -12.78 -6.27
CA PRO A 25 4.95 -14.16 -6.57
C PRO A 25 3.81 -15.17 -6.35
N ARG A 26 3.03 -15.02 -5.30
CA ARG A 26 1.89 -15.90 -5.01
C ARG A 26 0.80 -15.79 -6.07
N ALA A 27 0.46 -14.57 -6.51
CA ALA A 27 -0.55 -14.36 -7.56
C ALA A 27 -0.11 -14.97 -8.89
N VAL A 28 1.17 -14.84 -9.23
CA VAL A 28 1.76 -15.46 -10.42
C VAL A 28 1.70 -16.99 -10.33
N ALA A 29 2.08 -17.57 -9.18
CA ALA A 29 2.02 -19.01 -8.95
C ALA A 29 0.59 -19.58 -9.05
N MET A 30 -0.40 -18.82 -8.60
CA MET A 30 -1.83 -19.18 -8.71
C MET A 30 -2.42 -18.92 -10.10
N ARG A 31 -1.65 -18.31 -11.01
CA ARG A 31 -2.15 -17.86 -12.34
C ARG A 31 -3.37 -16.93 -12.25
N ASN A 32 -3.47 -16.18 -11.15
CA ASN A 32 -4.51 -15.18 -10.94
C ASN A 32 -3.88 -13.85 -10.53
N THR A 33 -3.52 -13.07 -11.53
CA THR A 33 -2.78 -11.81 -11.37
C THR A 33 -3.68 -10.57 -11.52
N GLN A 34 -5.01 -10.75 -11.49
CA GLN A 34 -5.94 -9.64 -11.58
C GLN A 34 -6.15 -9.01 -10.20
N GLY A 35 -5.60 -7.84 -10.01
CA GLY A 35 -5.77 -7.12 -8.75
C GLY A 35 -4.67 -6.11 -8.48
N PHE A 36 -4.86 -5.36 -7.41
CA PHE A 36 -3.86 -4.41 -6.92
C PHE A 36 -4.08 -4.08 -5.45
N PHE A 37 -3.04 -3.58 -4.82
CA PHE A 37 -3.11 -2.85 -3.56
C PHE A 37 -2.84 -1.37 -3.81
N LYS A 38 -3.53 -0.50 -3.08
CA LYS A 38 -3.28 0.93 -3.05
C LYS A 38 -3.43 1.44 -1.62
N ILE A 39 -2.33 1.93 -1.04
CA ILE A 39 -2.27 2.47 0.31
C ILE A 39 -2.13 3.99 0.27
N LEU A 40 -2.79 4.65 1.21
CA LEU A 40 -2.70 6.10 1.43
C LEU A 40 -2.15 6.35 2.82
N VAL A 41 -1.18 7.26 2.93
CA VAL A 41 -0.57 7.67 4.20
C VAL A 41 -0.50 9.18 4.28
N THR A 42 -0.31 9.73 5.48
CA THR A 42 0.04 11.15 5.64
C THR A 42 1.41 11.43 4.99
N ASP A 43 1.57 12.63 4.42
CA ASP A 43 2.85 13.06 3.83
C ASP A 43 3.69 13.79 4.89
N ASP A 44 4.04 13.06 5.94
CA ASP A 44 4.87 13.49 7.07
C ASP A 44 5.77 12.34 7.55
N ASP A 45 6.62 12.62 8.53
CA ASP A 45 7.56 11.63 9.08
C ASP A 45 6.88 10.44 9.77
N GLN A 46 5.60 10.57 10.16
CA GLN A 46 4.86 9.50 10.82
C GLN A 46 4.23 8.53 9.83
N MET A 47 3.99 8.96 8.59
CA MET A 47 3.33 8.15 7.53
C MET A 47 2.14 7.33 8.06
N LYS A 48 1.24 8.00 8.80
CA LYS A 48 0.04 7.35 9.36
C LYS A 48 -0.84 6.81 8.23
N VAL A 49 -1.33 5.61 8.42
CA VAL A 49 -2.20 4.98 7.43
C VAL A 49 -3.57 5.64 7.44
N LEU A 50 -3.94 6.25 6.33
CA LEU A 50 -5.25 6.88 6.10
C LEU A 50 -6.25 5.92 5.45
N GLY A 51 -5.77 4.98 4.67
CA GLY A 51 -6.62 4.02 4.02
C GLY A 51 -5.88 3.03 3.14
N LEU A 52 -6.56 1.92 2.85
CA LEU A 52 -6.12 0.90 1.91
C LEU A 52 -7.28 0.47 1.01
N ARG A 53 -6.99 0.35 -0.27
CA ARG A 53 -7.86 -0.33 -1.22
C ARG A 53 -7.15 -1.59 -1.72
N ALA A 54 -7.85 -2.72 -1.63
CA ALA A 54 -7.38 -3.99 -2.14
C ALA A 54 -8.44 -4.59 -3.07
N VAL A 55 -8.01 -5.00 -4.25
CA VAL A 55 -8.83 -5.67 -5.26
C VAL A 55 -8.11 -6.94 -5.69
N GLY A 56 -8.82 -8.04 -5.79
CA GLY A 56 -8.27 -9.33 -6.21
C GLY A 56 -8.56 -10.45 -5.22
N GLU A 57 -8.08 -11.64 -5.54
CA GLU A 57 -8.22 -12.82 -4.70
C GLU A 57 -7.47 -12.62 -3.36
N HIS A 58 -8.05 -13.10 -2.26
CA HIS A 58 -7.55 -12.93 -0.89
C HIS A 58 -7.42 -11.47 -0.40
N ALA A 59 -7.92 -10.49 -1.13
CA ALA A 59 -7.84 -9.08 -0.75
C ALA A 59 -8.45 -8.79 0.63
N SER A 60 -9.57 -9.43 0.96
CA SER A 60 -10.25 -9.26 2.26
C SER A 60 -9.42 -9.75 3.45
N SER A 61 -8.68 -10.84 3.28
CA SER A 61 -7.80 -11.35 4.34
C SER A 61 -6.55 -10.49 4.51
N ALA A 62 -6.03 -9.95 3.40
CA ALA A 62 -4.80 -9.17 3.41
C ALA A 62 -4.91 -7.81 4.12
N ILE A 63 -6.11 -7.21 4.16
CA ILE A 63 -6.30 -5.86 4.74
C ILE A 63 -6.35 -5.82 6.26
N GLN A 64 -6.45 -6.95 6.95
CA GLN A 64 -6.72 -6.99 8.39
C GLN A 64 -5.65 -6.25 9.23
N ALA A 65 -4.38 -6.46 8.93
CA ALA A 65 -3.29 -5.79 9.63
C ALA A 65 -3.33 -4.26 9.40
N VAL A 66 -3.66 -3.83 8.20
CA VAL A 66 -3.78 -2.41 7.87
C VAL A 66 -4.99 -1.78 8.57
N ALA A 67 -6.10 -2.49 8.66
CA ALA A 67 -7.27 -2.04 9.40
C ALA A 67 -6.95 -1.81 10.90
N LEU A 68 -6.11 -2.68 11.49
CA LEU A 68 -5.64 -2.50 12.86
C LEU A 68 -4.75 -1.25 13.01
N LEU A 69 -3.84 -0.99 12.09
CA LEU A 69 -3.03 0.23 12.10
C LEU A 69 -3.91 1.50 12.04
N ILE A 70 -4.91 1.49 11.17
CA ILE A 70 -5.88 2.59 11.07
C ILE A 70 -6.62 2.78 12.39
N ALA A 71 -7.16 1.71 12.97
CA ALA A 71 -7.91 1.76 14.22
C ALA A 71 -7.06 2.25 15.41
N THR A 72 -5.75 1.97 15.40
CA THR A 72 -4.80 2.36 16.44
C THR A 72 -4.05 3.66 16.13
N ASN A 73 -4.38 4.33 15.02
CA ASN A 73 -3.73 5.57 14.55
C ASN A 73 -2.20 5.44 14.42
N LYS A 74 -1.74 4.31 13.86
CA LYS A 74 -0.33 3.98 13.69
C LYS A 74 0.15 4.26 12.27
N GLY A 75 1.48 4.41 12.13
CA GLY A 75 2.16 4.56 10.84
C GLY A 75 2.47 3.23 10.17
N ILE A 76 3.07 3.32 8.99
CA ILE A 76 3.47 2.13 8.21
C ILE A 76 4.73 1.44 8.76
N GLU A 77 5.46 2.08 9.65
CA GLU A 77 6.72 1.55 10.18
C GLU A 77 6.48 0.24 10.94
N GLU A 78 5.44 0.17 11.78
CA GLU A 78 5.07 -1.03 12.50
C GLU A 78 4.80 -2.22 11.57
N LEU A 79 4.20 -1.97 10.41
CA LEU A 79 3.94 -3.03 9.44
C LEU A 79 5.20 -3.39 8.62
N SER A 80 6.10 -2.43 8.41
CA SER A 80 7.35 -2.66 7.67
C SER A 80 8.29 -3.64 8.35
N GLU A 81 8.24 -3.69 9.69
CA GLU A 81 9.09 -4.56 10.51
C GLU A 81 8.50 -5.95 10.74
N LEU A 82 7.24 -6.18 10.36
CA LEU A 82 6.62 -7.49 10.50
C LEU A 82 7.21 -8.49 9.50
N ILE A 83 7.32 -9.73 9.96
CA ILE A 83 7.66 -10.85 9.09
C ILE A 83 6.43 -11.23 8.27
N HIS A 84 6.57 -11.18 6.94
CA HIS A 84 5.53 -11.62 6.02
C HIS A 84 5.89 -12.99 5.45
N PRO A 85 4.94 -13.95 5.43
CA PRO A 85 5.20 -15.26 4.83
C PRO A 85 5.41 -15.14 3.32
N HIS A 86 6.36 -15.89 2.78
CA HIS A 86 6.64 -15.98 1.35
C HIS A 86 6.39 -17.41 0.85
N PRO A 87 5.71 -17.61 -0.31
CA PRO A 87 5.00 -16.59 -1.09
C PRO A 87 3.58 -16.33 -0.55
N SER A 88 3.18 -15.07 -0.48
CA SER A 88 1.83 -14.67 -0.02
C SER A 88 1.29 -13.46 -0.80
N ILE A 89 -0.02 -13.24 -0.72
CA ILE A 89 -0.66 -12.06 -1.34
C ILE A 89 -0.36 -10.78 -0.55
N ILE A 90 -0.21 -10.89 0.77
CA ILE A 90 0.05 -9.74 1.63
C ILE A 90 1.40 -9.07 1.35
N GLU A 91 2.33 -9.76 0.71
CA GLU A 91 3.61 -9.17 0.27
C GLU A 91 3.41 -7.95 -0.66
N GLY A 92 2.29 -7.87 -1.38
CA GLY A 92 1.94 -6.68 -2.15
C GLY A 92 1.71 -5.44 -1.30
N ILE A 93 1.17 -5.60 -0.08
CA ILE A 93 1.06 -4.49 0.89
C ILE A 93 2.43 -4.12 1.42
N GLN A 94 3.28 -5.08 1.74
CA GLN A 94 4.66 -4.84 2.15
C GLN A 94 5.44 -4.06 1.08
N GLU A 95 5.26 -4.40 -0.19
CA GLU A 95 5.90 -3.65 -1.28
C GLU A 95 5.35 -2.22 -1.44
N CYS A 96 4.06 -2.00 -1.24
CA CYS A 96 3.53 -0.63 -1.15
C CYS A 96 4.24 0.18 -0.06
N ILE A 97 4.47 -0.42 1.11
CA ILE A 97 5.19 0.21 2.22
C ILE A 97 6.65 0.48 1.84
N ARG A 98 7.33 -0.48 1.22
CA ARG A 98 8.71 -0.31 0.74
C ARG A 98 8.82 0.79 -0.31
N ILE A 99 7.83 0.94 -1.19
CA ILE A 99 7.76 2.04 -2.16
C ILE A 99 7.70 3.38 -1.43
N LEU A 100 6.82 3.52 -0.43
CA LEU A 100 6.69 4.75 0.36
C LEU A 100 7.97 5.11 1.12
N LEU A 101 8.67 4.10 1.64
CA LEU A 101 9.94 4.25 2.36
C LEU A 101 11.17 4.38 1.45
N GLY A 102 11.00 4.35 0.12
CA GLY A 102 12.10 4.35 -0.84
C GLY A 102 12.98 3.09 -0.82
N LYS A 103 12.47 1.99 -0.27
CA LYS A 103 13.19 0.71 -0.07
C LYS A 103 12.72 -0.41 -1.02
N SER A 104 11.89 -0.10 -2.02
CA SER A 104 11.38 -1.10 -2.96
C SER A 104 12.51 -1.71 -3.78
N ILE A 105 12.51 -3.03 -3.89
CA ILE A 105 13.45 -3.80 -4.73
C ILE A 105 13.07 -3.76 -6.22
N TYR A 106 11.81 -3.45 -6.54
CA TYR A 106 11.27 -3.47 -7.91
C TYR A 106 11.45 -2.15 -8.68
N LYS A 107 12.13 -1.14 -8.09
CA LYS A 107 12.42 0.15 -8.75
C LYS A 107 11.19 0.75 -9.45
N PRO A 108 10.29 1.41 -8.72
CA PRO A 108 9.00 1.91 -9.24
C PRO A 108 9.12 2.81 -10.48
N TYR A 109 10.22 3.56 -10.60
CA TYR A 109 10.51 4.42 -11.75
C TYR A 109 10.76 3.65 -13.06
N ILE A 110 11.11 2.36 -12.98
CA ILE A 110 11.30 1.49 -14.16
C ILE A 110 9.99 0.76 -14.50
N PHE A 111 9.27 0.29 -13.48
CA PHE A 111 8.05 -0.51 -13.62
C PHE A 111 6.79 0.31 -13.37
N GLN A 112 6.70 1.54 -13.88
CA GLN A 112 5.60 2.49 -13.65
C GLN A 112 4.21 1.95 -14.02
N GLU A 113 4.14 0.97 -14.92
CA GLU A 113 2.89 0.31 -15.30
C GLU A 113 2.28 -0.50 -14.14
N TYR A 114 3.13 -1.06 -13.27
CA TYR A 114 2.71 -1.98 -12.20
C TYR A 114 2.87 -1.40 -10.79
N LEU A 115 3.81 -0.48 -10.64
CA LEU A 115 4.16 0.13 -9.37
C LEU A 115 4.04 1.64 -9.49
N GLN A 116 3.27 2.25 -8.61
CA GLN A 116 3.10 3.70 -8.64
C GLN A 116 3.37 4.28 -7.25
N TYR A 117 4.10 5.39 -7.23
CA TYR A 117 4.23 6.27 -6.10
C TYR A 117 3.78 7.67 -6.53
N LYS A 118 2.92 8.29 -5.73
CA LYS A 118 2.44 9.65 -5.97
C LYS A 118 2.32 10.38 -4.64
N ARG A 119 2.61 11.66 -4.65
CA ARG A 119 2.33 12.57 -3.54
C ARG A 119 1.23 13.53 -3.95
N PHE A 120 0.36 13.84 -3.02
CA PHE A 120 -0.74 14.78 -3.25
C PHE A 120 -0.69 15.84 -2.17
N ARG A 121 -0.64 17.12 -2.57
CA ARG A 121 -0.63 18.25 -1.65
C ARG A 121 -1.40 19.41 -2.25
N ASP A 122 -2.23 20.07 -1.43
CA ASP A 122 -3.02 21.26 -1.80
C ASP A 122 -3.81 21.10 -3.10
N GLY A 123 -4.46 19.95 -3.27
CA GLY A 123 -5.30 19.67 -4.43
C GLY A 123 -4.56 19.26 -5.70
N LYS A 124 -3.24 19.04 -5.65
CA LYS A 124 -2.42 18.68 -6.81
C LYS A 124 -1.52 17.48 -6.53
N TYR A 125 -1.25 16.69 -7.58
CA TYR A 125 -0.16 15.73 -7.55
C TYR A 125 1.17 16.46 -7.69
N ILE A 126 2.12 16.07 -6.87
CA ILE A 126 3.52 16.54 -6.91
C ILE A 126 4.43 15.34 -7.13
N ASP A 127 5.45 15.51 -7.99
CA ASP A 127 6.46 14.49 -8.27
C ASP A 127 7.51 14.44 -7.16
#